data_74a79254dbe6331061e1915d6a8129d3
#
_entry.id   74a79254dbe6331061e1915d6a8129d3
#
_cell.length_a   1.000
_cell.length_b   1.000
_cell.length_c   1.000
_cell.angle_alpha   90.00
_cell.angle_beta   90.00
_cell.angle_gamma   90.00
#
_symmetry.space_group_name_H-M   'P 1'
#
loop_
_entity.id
_entity.type
_entity.pdbx_description
1 polymer ?
#
loop_
_entity_poly.entity_id
_entity_poly.type
_entity_poly.pdbx_seq_one_letter_code
_entity_poly.pdbx_strand_id
1 'polypeptide(L)'
;MTRINNLKNNIFKLYESDVLRLATGDTLRPGGFALTDLGVKSCGFLPGARVLDVGCGNGATVERLVSLYQLQAIGLDPSEGLLEIGIEKNPDLNLIRGSGEDLPFPLEQMDGVFAECTLSVMENLDQVLKEIFRVLKPGGWLVINDVYARNPEGLKSLQELNLDSCIRRALPKDQLIGELVGHGFNIVDWSDHTNLLTQLTVNLIMAHGSMTQFWLKSSSCSGSVDPILAQAAIKQAKMGYFQLIAKKNISCS
;
A
#
# COMPACT_ATOMS: atom_id res chain seq x y z
N MET A 1 -23.02 -14.14 5.28
CA MET A 1 -22.16 -13.29 6.12
C MET A 1 -20.88 -13.98 6.60
N THR A 2 -20.85 -15.28 6.91
CA THR A 2 -19.68 -15.98 7.50
C THR A 2 -18.51 -16.23 6.54
N ARG A 3 -18.73 -16.36 5.23
CA ARG A 3 -17.63 -16.57 4.23
C ARG A 3 -16.84 -15.30 3.90
N ILE A 4 -17.48 -14.13 3.94
CA ILE A 4 -16.85 -12.83 3.65
C ILE A 4 -15.92 -12.42 4.79
N ASN A 5 -16.31 -12.70 6.05
CA ASN A 5 -15.44 -12.42 7.21
C ASN A 5 -14.18 -13.30 7.26
N ASN A 6 -14.25 -14.55 6.77
CA ASN A 6 -13.07 -15.43 6.74
C ASN A 6 -12.05 -15.03 5.66
N LEU A 7 -12.47 -14.43 4.55
CA LEU A 7 -11.56 -13.92 3.51
C LEU A 7 -10.83 -12.66 3.98
N LYS A 8 -11.51 -11.74 4.70
CA LYS A 8 -10.90 -10.54 5.25
C LYS A 8 -9.77 -10.86 6.24
N ASN A 9 -9.92 -11.89 7.07
CA ASN A 9 -8.92 -12.27 8.07
C ASN A 9 -7.65 -12.91 7.48
N ASN A 10 -7.63 -13.34 6.22
CA ASN A 10 -6.48 -14.03 5.65
C ASN A 10 -5.44 -13.09 5.02
N ILE A 11 -5.86 -11.97 4.42
CA ILE A 11 -4.95 -11.01 3.76
C ILE A 11 -3.96 -10.41 4.76
N PHE A 12 -4.41 -10.12 5.99
CA PHE A 12 -3.56 -9.49 7.01
C PHE A 12 -2.49 -10.44 7.56
N LYS A 13 -2.72 -11.76 7.57
CA LYS A 13 -1.81 -12.74 8.17
C LYS A 13 -0.40 -12.72 7.60
N LEU A 14 -0.24 -12.46 6.30
CA LEU A 14 1.09 -12.31 5.70
C LEU A 14 1.83 -11.11 6.29
N TYR A 15 1.13 -9.99 6.43
CA TYR A 15 1.70 -8.72 6.92
C TYR A 15 1.88 -8.71 8.45
N GLU A 16 1.03 -9.42 9.18
CA GLU A 16 1.15 -9.63 10.63
C GLU A 16 2.26 -10.62 10.99
N SER A 17 2.69 -11.48 10.04
CA SER A 17 3.71 -12.50 10.26
C SER A 17 5.13 -11.95 10.11
N ASP A 18 6.09 -12.64 10.74
CA ASP A 18 7.52 -12.34 10.56
C ASP A 18 8.04 -12.72 9.17
N VAL A 19 7.27 -13.47 8.38
CA VAL A 19 7.70 -13.97 7.06
C VAL A 19 8.09 -12.81 6.13
N LEU A 20 7.28 -11.76 6.05
CA LEU A 20 7.60 -10.59 5.23
C LEU A 20 8.58 -9.66 5.97
N ARG A 21 8.40 -9.46 7.27
CA ARG A 21 9.20 -8.55 8.10
C ARG A 21 10.69 -8.87 8.11
N LEU A 22 11.07 -10.14 8.04
CA LEU A 22 12.47 -10.57 7.96
C LEU A 22 13.22 -9.97 6.74
N ALA A 23 12.52 -9.68 5.66
CA ALA A 23 13.11 -9.12 4.43
C ALA A 23 12.90 -7.61 4.26
N THR A 24 11.88 -7.04 4.92
CA THR A 24 11.46 -5.64 4.74
C THR A 24 11.65 -4.76 5.96
N GLY A 25 11.91 -5.35 7.12
CA GLY A 25 11.80 -4.64 8.38
C GLY A 25 10.37 -4.18 8.65
N ASP A 26 10.22 -3.10 9.40
CA ASP A 26 8.92 -2.58 9.83
C ASP A 26 8.11 -1.89 8.73
N THR A 27 8.71 -1.57 7.59
CA THR A 27 8.02 -0.89 6.49
C THR A 27 7.12 -1.81 5.66
N LEU A 28 7.33 -3.13 5.73
CA LEU A 28 6.55 -4.18 5.08
C LEU A 28 6.39 -4.01 3.54
N ARG A 29 7.32 -3.28 2.89
CA ARG A 29 7.25 -2.94 1.46
C ARG A 29 8.64 -2.85 0.80
N PRO A 30 8.72 -2.81 -0.56
CA PRO A 30 9.96 -2.57 -1.28
C PRO A 30 10.57 -1.21 -0.96
N GLY A 31 11.90 -1.16 -0.78
CA GLY A 31 12.66 0.10 -0.66
C GLY A 31 12.53 0.86 0.65
N GLY A 32 11.80 0.33 1.65
CA GLY A 32 11.67 0.97 2.96
C GLY A 32 11.08 2.38 2.86
N PHE A 33 11.79 3.38 3.38
CA PHE A 33 11.34 4.79 3.39
C PHE A 33 11.76 5.60 2.17
N ALA A 34 12.52 5.03 1.23
CA ALA A 34 13.09 5.81 0.12
C ALA A 34 12.02 6.56 -0.70
N LEU A 35 10.89 5.90 -1.01
CA LEU A 35 9.81 6.52 -1.77
C LEU A 35 8.92 7.41 -0.90
N THR A 36 8.76 7.13 0.38
CA THR A 36 8.10 8.05 1.33
C THR A 36 8.82 9.39 1.35
N ASP A 37 10.16 9.36 1.52
CA ASP A 37 10.99 10.56 1.56
C ASP A 37 10.95 11.34 0.24
N LEU A 38 10.96 10.62 -0.88
CA LEU A 38 10.84 11.21 -2.21
C LEU A 38 9.47 11.89 -2.36
N GLY A 39 8.38 11.21 -1.97
CA GLY A 39 7.02 11.76 -2.00
C GLY A 39 6.87 13.02 -1.17
N VAL A 40 7.37 13.01 0.09
CA VAL A 40 7.35 14.20 0.95
C VAL A 40 8.07 15.39 0.30
N LYS A 41 9.27 15.16 -0.25
CA LYS A 41 10.05 16.20 -0.93
C LYS A 41 9.36 16.74 -2.18
N SER A 42 8.80 15.83 -3.00
CA SER A 42 8.12 16.22 -4.25
C SER A 42 6.84 17.01 -4.01
N CYS A 43 6.10 16.69 -2.94
CA CYS A 43 4.88 17.40 -2.57
C CYS A 43 5.16 18.72 -1.85
N GLY A 44 6.35 18.91 -1.28
CA GLY A 44 6.74 20.13 -0.59
C GLY A 44 5.91 20.42 0.66
N PHE A 45 5.55 19.39 1.43
CA PHE A 45 4.81 19.57 2.68
C PHE A 45 5.58 20.45 3.66
N LEU A 46 4.87 21.41 4.26
CA LEU A 46 5.40 22.25 5.33
C LEU A 46 5.24 21.55 6.69
N PRO A 47 6.13 21.83 7.67
CA PRO A 47 5.93 21.37 9.05
C PRO A 47 4.53 21.71 9.56
N GLY A 48 3.90 20.75 10.23
CA GLY A 48 2.52 20.87 10.70
C GLY A 48 1.43 20.54 9.67
N ALA A 49 1.78 20.25 8.39
CA ALA A 49 0.79 19.78 7.43
C ALA A 49 0.14 18.46 7.91
N ARG A 50 -1.17 18.38 7.77
CA ARG A 50 -1.96 17.24 8.22
C ARG A 50 -2.02 16.17 7.13
N VAL A 51 -1.49 14.99 7.41
CA VAL A 51 -1.41 13.90 6.44
C VAL A 51 -1.99 12.61 7.00
N LEU A 52 -2.57 11.81 6.12
CA LEU A 52 -3.13 10.50 6.43
C LEU A 52 -2.31 9.41 5.72
N ASP A 53 -1.93 8.36 6.44
CA ASP A 53 -1.37 7.14 5.88
C ASP A 53 -2.45 6.05 5.89
N VAL A 54 -2.99 5.71 4.72
CA VAL A 54 -4.06 4.72 4.55
C VAL A 54 -3.45 3.35 4.33
N GLY A 55 -3.74 2.40 5.23
CA GLY A 55 -3.07 1.11 5.29
C GLY A 55 -1.69 1.22 5.92
N CYS A 56 -1.63 1.93 7.05
CA CYS A 56 -0.37 2.29 7.71
C CYS A 56 0.37 1.11 8.37
N GLY A 57 -0.26 -0.07 8.43
CA GLY A 57 0.30 -1.23 9.12
C GLY A 57 0.65 -0.92 10.58
N ASN A 58 1.90 -1.13 10.96
CA ASN A 58 2.43 -0.83 12.28
C ASN A 58 2.83 0.64 12.50
N GLY A 59 2.47 1.53 11.59
CA GLY A 59 2.71 2.97 11.72
C GLY A 59 4.14 3.44 11.43
N ALA A 60 5.00 2.62 10.84
CA ALA A 60 6.39 3.00 10.56
C ALA A 60 6.50 4.27 9.69
N THR A 61 5.62 4.41 8.68
CA THR A 61 5.54 5.64 7.86
C THR A 61 5.05 6.82 8.69
N VAL A 62 4.02 6.63 9.52
CA VAL A 62 3.50 7.69 10.42
C VAL A 62 4.60 8.22 11.33
N GLU A 63 5.35 7.32 11.98
CA GLU A 63 6.48 7.70 12.83
C GLU A 63 7.53 8.53 12.07
N ARG A 64 7.89 8.11 10.84
CA ARG A 64 8.84 8.85 10.02
C ARG A 64 8.33 10.23 9.62
N LEU A 65 7.06 10.33 9.22
CA LEU A 65 6.45 11.62 8.84
C LEU A 65 6.41 12.60 10.01
N VAL A 66 6.12 12.12 11.22
CA VAL A 66 6.12 12.92 12.45
C VAL A 66 7.54 13.29 12.85
N SER A 67 8.43 12.31 13.02
CA SER A 67 9.74 12.51 13.64
C SER A 67 10.71 13.28 12.75
N LEU A 68 10.74 12.97 11.45
CA LEU A 68 11.71 13.57 10.52
C LEU A 68 11.18 14.82 9.82
N TYR A 69 9.90 14.83 9.47
CA TYR A 69 9.31 15.90 8.66
C TYR A 69 8.39 16.84 9.45
N GLN A 70 8.18 16.56 10.74
CA GLN A 70 7.34 17.37 11.64
C GLN A 70 5.90 17.54 11.10
N LEU A 71 5.37 16.51 10.40
CA LEU A 71 3.99 16.51 9.92
C LEU A 71 3.04 16.03 11.02
N GLN A 72 1.78 16.46 10.94
CA GLN A 72 0.69 15.92 11.76
C GLN A 72 0.15 14.65 11.05
N ALA A 73 0.87 13.55 11.19
CA ALA A 73 0.51 12.31 10.52
C ALA A 73 -0.44 11.46 11.37
N ILE A 74 -1.44 10.89 10.70
CA ILE A 74 -2.41 9.95 11.26
C ILE A 74 -2.31 8.68 10.42
N GLY A 75 -2.24 7.51 11.06
CA GLY A 75 -2.27 6.20 10.40
C GLY A 75 -3.63 5.55 10.56
N LEU A 76 -4.11 4.90 9.49
CA LEU A 76 -5.34 4.11 9.51
C LEU A 76 -5.06 2.74 8.93
N ASP A 77 -5.40 1.68 9.68
CA ASP A 77 -5.26 0.29 9.24
C ASP A 77 -6.41 -0.58 9.78
N PRO A 78 -6.92 -1.57 9.03
CA PRO A 78 -7.93 -2.48 9.54
C PRO A 78 -7.38 -3.58 10.48
N SER A 79 -6.05 -3.87 10.45
CA SER A 79 -5.40 -4.88 11.28
C SER A 79 -5.13 -4.35 12.69
N GLU A 80 -5.89 -4.87 13.66
CA GLU A 80 -5.69 -4.58 15.08
C GLU A 80 -4.28 -5.01 15.55
N GLY A 81 -3.82 -6.19 15.10
CA GLY A 81 -2.50 -6.72 15.48
C GLY A 81 -1.34 -5.87 14.99
N LEU A 82 -1.41 -5.30 13.77
CA LEU A 82 -0.38 -4.38 13.28
C LEU A 82 -0.38 -3.07 14.07
N LEU A 83 -1.55 -2.52 14.36
CA LEU A 83 -1.68 -1.28 15.13
C LEU A 83 -1.14 -1.46 16.56
N GLU A 84 -1.42 -2.59 17.22
CA GLU A 84 -0.89 -2.93 18.55
C GLU A 84 0.64 -2.95 18.54
N ILE A 85 1.28 -3.60 17.55
CA ILE A 85 2.74 -3.59 17.39
C ILE A 85 3.29 -2.16 17.29
N GLY A 86 2.60 -1.28 16.56
CA GLY A 86 3.01 0.12 16.41
C GLY A 86 2.90 0.89 17.73
N ILE A 87 1.77 0.75 18.43
CA ILE A 87 1.51 1.43 19.71
C ILE A 87 2.46 0.92 20.81
N GLU A 88 2.76 -0.37 20.83
CA GLU A 88 3.75 -0.93 21.78
C GLU A 88 5.15 -0.34 21.58
N LYS A 89 5.55 -0.08 20.32
CA LYS A 89 6.84 0.54 19.99
C LYS A 89 6.88 2.03 20.31
N ASN A 90 5.82 2.74 19.98
CA ASN A 90 5.69 4.18 20.15
C ASN A 90 4.24 4.56 20.47
N PRO A 91 3.90 4.68 21.78
CA PRO A 91 2.54 5.02 22.21
C PRO A 91 2.03 6.40 21.77
N ASP A 92 2.91 7.29 21.33
CA ASP A 92 2.56 8.65 20.90
C ASP A 92 2.08 8.70 19.44
N LEU A 93 2.13 7.58 18.71
CA LEU A 93 1.63 7.52 17.34
C LEU A 93 0.11 7.61 17.30
N ASN A 94 -0.39 8.47 16.43
CA ASN A 94 -1.83 8.57 16.17
C ASN A 94 -2.25 7.50 15.16
N LEU A 95 -2.54 6.29 15.65
CA LEU A 95 -2.98 5.15 14.85
C LEU A 95 -4.44 4.84 15.15
N ILE A 96 -5.24 4.66 14.09
CA ILE A 96 -6.69 4.45 14.15
C ILE A 96 -7.05 3.16 13.42
N ARG A 97 -7.89 2.34 14.02
CA ARG A 97 -8.46 1.18 13.34
C ARG A 97 -9.57 1.62 12.39
N GLY A 98 -9.47 1.27 11.12
CA GLY A 98 -10.47 1.62 10.11
C GLY A 98 -10.14 1.06 8.74
N SER A 99 -11.02 1.31 7.77
CA SER A 99 -10.89 0.88 6.39
C SER A 99 -10.75 2.08 5.45
N GLY A 100 -9.96 1.93 4.39
CA GLY A 100 -9.84 2.95 3.34
C GLY A 100 -11.14 3.21 2.59
N GLU A 101 -12.08 2.26 2.62
CA GLU A 101 -13.42 2.40 2.04
C GLU A 101 -14.39 3.28 2.85
N ASP A 102 -14.04 3.59 4.11
CA ASP A 102 -14.86 4.41 5.02
C ASP A 102 -13.94 5.18 5.98
N LEU A 103 -13.42 6.32 5.52
CA LEU A 103 -12.47 7.12 6.28
C LEU A 103 -13.18 7.95 7.36
N PRO A 104 -12.83 7.80 8.66
CA PRO A 104 -13.50 8.47 9.77
C PRO A 104 -13.09 9.95 9.92
N PHE A 105 -12.95 10.65 8.80
CA PHE A 105 -12.56 12.05 8.77
C PHE A 105 -13.57 12.88 7.99
N PRO A 106 -13.84 14.13 8.42
CA PRO A 106 -14.64 15.06 7.65
C PRO A 106 -14.04 15.41 6.28
N LEU A 107 -14.88 16.02 5.44
CA LEU A 107 -14.52 16.56 4.14
C LEU A 107 -13.34 17.55 4.26
N GLU A 108 -12.39 17.46 3.33
CA GLU A 108 -11.33 18.47 3.11
C GLU A 108 -10.47 18.80 4.33
N GLN A 109 -10.05 17.79 5.07
CA GLN A 109 -9.21 17.97 6.26
C GLN A 109 -7.72 17.68 6.03
N MET A 110 -7.36 16.89 5.01
CA MET A 110 -6.00 16.44 4.81
C MET A 110 -5.27 17.29 3.76
N ASP A 111 -4.05 17.71 4.07
CA ASP A 111 -3.14 18.34 3.12
C ASP A 111 -2.51 17.28 2.19
N GLY A 112 -2.41 16.03 2.66
CA GLY A 112 -1.93 14.90 1.89
C GLY A 112 -2.44 13.55 2.38
N VAL A 113 -2.45 12.59 1.46
CA VAL A 113 -2.70 11.17 1.74
C VAL A 113 -1.58 10.34 1.15
N PHE A 114 -1.05 9.41 1.95
CA PHE A 114 -0.13 8.37 1.54
C PHE A 114 -0.88 7.04 1.45
N ALA A 115 -0.61 6.26 0.40
CA ALA A 115 -1.10 4.91 0.20
C ALA A 115 0.06 4.04 -0.30
N GLU A 116 0.71 3.31 0.60
CA GLU A 116 1.96 2.61 0.33
C GLU A 116 1.79 1.09 0.42
N CYS A 117 1.78 0.39 -0.72
CA CYS A 117 1.46 -1.04 -0.88
C CYS A 117 0.08 -1.42 -0.30
N THR A 118 -0.89 -0.55 -0.43
CA THR A 118 -2.18 -0.71 0.21
C THR A 118 -3.36 -0.69 -0.77
N LEU A 119 -3.33 0.11 -1.84
CA LEU A 119 -4.44 0.16 -2.80
C LEU A 119 -4.67 -1.19 -3.49
N SER A 120 -3.59 -1.92 -3.78
CA SER A 120 -3.61 -3.24 -4.40
C SER A 120 -4.11 -4.38 -3.47
N VAL A 121 -4.31 -4.14 -2.17
CA VAL A 121 -4.95 -5.09 -1.25
C VAL A 121 -6.40 -4.74 -0.89
N MET A 122 -6.86 -3.53 -1.21
CA MET A 122 -8.22 -3.08 -0.92
C MET A 122 -9.26 -3.75 -1.82
N GLU A 123 -10.45 -4.00 -1.30
CA GLU A 123 -11.49 -4.73 -2.04
C GLU A 123 -12.20 -3.83 -3.06
N ASN A 124 -12.44 -2.58 -2.71
CA ASN A 124 -13.18 -1.62 -3.53
C ASN A 124 -12.37 -0.35 -3.78
N LEU A 125 -11.50 -0.40 -4.79
CA LEU A 125 -10.64 0.73 -5.15
C LEU A 125 -11.46 2.00 -5.48
N ASP A 126 -12.59 1.87 -6.18
CA ASP A 126 -13.48 3.00 -6.51
C ASP A 126 -13.92 3.73 -5.24
N GLN A 127 -14.38 2.98 -4.22
CA GLN A 127 -14.82 3.59 -2.96
C GLN A 127 -13.65 4.20 -2.19
N VAL A 128 -12.49 3.56 -2.19
CA VAL A 128 -11.28 4.10 -1.55
C VAL A 128 -10.86 5.42 -2.19
N LEU A 129 -10.83 5.50 -3.51
CA LEU A 129 -10.47 6.73 -4.22
C LEU A 129 -11.47 7.86 -3.97
N LYS A 130 -12.77 7.55 -3.86
CA LYS A 130 -13.80 8.52 -3.45
C LYS A 130 -13.55 9.06 -2.04
N GLU A 131 -13.22 8.20 -1.09
CA GLU A 131 -12.95 8.60 0.28
C GLU A 131 -11.66 9.42 0.39
N ILE A 132 -10.59 9.00 -0.29
CA ILE A 132 -9.33 9.78 -0.36
C ILE A 132 -9.60 11.16 -0.97
N PHE A 133 -10.34 11.23 -2.08
CA PHE A 133 -10.71 12.49 -2.70
C PHE A 133 -11.53 13.37 -1.76
N ARG A 134 -12.48 12.78 -1.04
CA ARG A 134 -13.35 13.49 -0.08
C ARG A 134 -12.54 14.14 1.05
N VAL A 135 -11.63 13.41 1.67
CA VAL A 135 -10.88 13.91 2.82
C VAL A 135 -9.76 14.88 2.46
N LEU A 136 -9.25 14.84 1.24
CA LEU A 136 -8.24 15.78 0.76
C LEU A 136 -8.81 17.18 0.58
N LYS A 137 -8.07 18.18 1.02
CA LYS A 137 -8.34 19.60 0.68
C LYS A 137 -8.23 19.81 -0.83
N PRO A 138 -8.91 20.83 -1.41
CA PRO A 138 -8.66 21.25 -2.79
C PRO A 138 -7.15 21.52 -3.01
N GLY A 139 -6.56 20.89 -4.04
CA GLY A 139 -5.12 20.95 -4.29
C GLY A 139 -4.26 20.09 -3.35
N GLY A 140 -4.86 19.33 -2.44
CA GLY A 140 -4.16 18.36 -1.58
C GLY A 140 -3.50 17.24 -2.37
N TRP A 141 -2.46 16.65 -1.81
CA TRP A 141 -1.61 15.67 -2.44
C TRP A 141 -2.01 14.22 -2.16
N LEU A 142 -1.92 13.38 -3.17
CA LEU A 142 -1.98 11.93 -3.04
C LEU A 142 -0.65 11.33 -3.50
N VAL A 143 -0.01 10.57 -2.62
CA VAL A 143 1.22 9.82 -2.89
C VAL A 143 0.92 8.34 -2.83
N ILE A 144 1.16 7.63 -3.93
CA ILE A 144 0.94 6.18 -4.03
C ILE A 144 2.29 5.51 -4.34
N ASN A 145 2.67 4.53 -3.53
CA ASN A 145 3.77 3.62 -3.81
C ASN A 145 3.20 2.21 -3.83
N ASP A 146 3.10 1.57 -4.99
CA ASP A 146 2.44 0.26 -5.07
C ASP A 146 2.98 -0.59 -6.23
N VAL A 147 2.53 -1.83 -6.30
CA VAL A 147 2.81 -2.75 -7.39
C VAL A 147 1.90 -2.48 -8.58
N TYR A 148 2.39 -2.74 -9.78
CA TYR A 148 1.59 -2.69 -11.00
C TYR A 148 1.98 -3.79 -11.98
N ALA A 149 1.09 -4.15 -12.89
CA ALA A 149 1.36 -5.13 -13.92
C ALA A 149 1.86 -4.45 -15.19
N ARG A 150 3.07 -4.80 -15.63
CA ARG A 150 3.65 -4.31 -16.90
C ARG A 150 3.18 -5.11 -18.11
N ASN A 151 2.63 -6.31 -17.88
CA ASN A 151 2.00 -7.12 -18.91
C ASN A 151 0.55 -7.44 -18.52
N PRO A 152 -0.44 -6.71 -19.06
CA PRO A 152 -1.85 -6.92 -18.75
C PRO A 152 -2.37 -8.33 -19.09
N GLU A 153 -1.83 -8.96 -20.13
CA GLU A 153 -2.22 -10.31 -20.54
C GLU A 153 -1.90 -11.37 -19.48
N GLY A 154 -0.88 -11.14 -18.65
CA GLY A 154 -0.50 -12.01 -17.54
C GLY A 154 -1.37 -11.87 -16.29
N LEU A 155 -2.24 -10.86 -16.21
CA LEU A 155 -3.04 -10.60 -15.01
C LEU A 155 -4.08 -11.67 -14.73
N LYS A 156 -4.69 -12.24 -15.76
CA LYS A 156 -5.75 -13.25 -15.60
C LYS A 156 -5.25 -14.42 -14.77
N SER A 157 -4.10 -14.99 -15.12
CA SER A 157 -3.49 -16.09 -14.39
C SER A 157 -3.15 -15.71 -12.94
N LEU A 158 -2.75 -14.45 -12.69
CA LEU A 158 -2.44 -13.96 -11.35
C LEU A 158 -3.70 -13.80 -10.48
N GLN A 159 -4.78 -13.28 -11.06
CA GLN A 159 -6.06 -13.06 -10.38
C GLN A 159 -6.80 -14.35 -10.03
N GLU A 160 -6.62 -15.42 -10.84
CA GLU A 160 -7.17 -16.76 -10.59
C GLU A 160 -6.49 -17.46 -9.40
N LEU A 161 -5.29 -17.04 -9.00
CA LEU A 161 -4.60 -17.57 -7.85
C LEU A 161 -5.19 -17.00 -6.55
N ASN A 162 -5.31 -17.86 -5.55
CA ASN A 162 -5.73 -17.43 -4.21
C ASN A 162 -4.52 -16.86 -3.42
N LEU A 163 -3.93 -15.78 -3.95
CA LEU A 163 -2.81 -15.08 -3.33
C LEU A 163 -3.34 -14.00 -2.39
N ASP A 164 -3.05 -14.12 -1.11
CA ASP A 164 -3.36 -13.07 -0.12
C ASP A 164 -2.20 -12.06 -0.06
N SER A 165 -2.04 -11.29 -1.12
CA SER A 165 -0.91 -10.36 -1.29
C SER A 165 -1.29 -9.23 -2.25
N CYS A 166 -0.60 -8.09 -2.14
CA CYS A 166 -0.79 -6.91 -3.00
C CYS A 166 -0.70 -7.19 -4.51
N ILE A 167 0.08 -8.21 -4.92
CA ILE A 167 0.25 -8.54 -6.33
C ILE A 167 -1.04 -9.01 -7.02
N ARG A 168 -1.98 -9.61 -6.28
CA ARG A 168 -3.20 -10.19 -6.87
C ARG A 168 -4.10 -9.15 -7.53
N ARG A 169 -4.18 -7.96 -6.97
CA ARG A 169 -5.04 -6.88 -7.46
C ARG A 169 -4.26 -5.75 -8.13
N ALA A 170 -3.01 -6.01 -8.46
CA ALA A 170 -2.21 -5.06 -9.23
C ALA A 170 -2.91 -4.71 -10.55
N LEU A 171 -2.95 -3.44 -10.88
CA LEU A 171 -3.52 -2.94 -12.13
C LEU A 171 -2.42 -2.58 -13.13
N PRO A 172 -2.72 -2.57 -14.44
CA PRO A 172 -1.86 -1.91 -15.42
C PRO A 172 -1.79 -0.40 -15.16
N LYS A 173 -0.66 0.22 -15.54
CA LYS A 173 -0.44 1.66 -15.38
C LYS A 173 -1.60 2.51 -15.90
N ASP A 174 -1.99 2.28 -17.14
CA ASP A 174 -3.00 3.13 -17.81
C ASP A 174 -4.38 2.98 -17.16
N GLN A 175 -4.71 1.78 -16.67
CA GLN A 175 -5.95 1.55 -15.94
C GLN A 175 -5.95 2.31 -14.62
N LEU A 176 -4.88 2.22 -13.83
CA LEU A 176 -4.78 2.94 -12.56
C LEU A 176 -4.83 4.45 -12.74
N ILE A 177 -4.14 4.97 -13.76
CA ILE A 177 -4.20 6.40 -14.12
C ILE A 177 -5.63 6.78 -14.51
N GLY A 178 -6.32 5.97 -15.31
CA GLY A 178 -7.71 6.20 -15.69
C GLY A 178 -8.65 6.28 -14.50
N GLU A 179 -8.50 5.36 -13.52
CA GLU A 179 -9.28 5.38 -12.27
C GLU A 179 -9.05 6.68 -11.48
N LEU A 180 -7.79 7.08 -11.30
CA LEU A 180 -7.46 8.31 -10.58
C LEU A 180 -8.02 9.56 -11.26
N VAL A 181 -7.84 9.68 -12.58
CA VAL A 181 -8.36 10.81 -13.37
C VAL A 181 -9.89 10.84 -13.32
N GLY A 182 -10.55 9.67 -13.40
CA GLY A 182 -12.01 9.54 -13.27
C GLY A 182 -12.54 10.02 -11.91
N HIS A 183 -11.73 9.93 -10.86
CA HIS A 183 -12.06 10.43 -9.52
C HIS A 183 -11.65 11.89 -9.27
N GLY A 184 -11.17 12.62 -10.28
CA GLY A 184 -10.85 14.03 -10.17
C GLY A 184 -9.43 14.32 -9.71
N PHE A 185 -8.52 13.35 -9.79
CA PHE A 185 -7.11 13.59 -9.54
C PHE A 185 -6.36 14.03 -10.81
N ASN A 186 -5.48 14.99 -10.65
CA ASN A 186 -4.50 15.39 -11.66
C ASN A 186 -3.17 14.69 -11.40
N ILE A 187 -2.72 13.86 -12.32
CA ILE A 187 -1.44 13.15 -12.19
C ILE A 187 -0.29 14.13 -12.42
N VAL A 188 0.58 14.25 -11.43
CA VAL A 188 1.73 15.15 -11.47
C VAL A 188 2.99 14.41 -11.89
N ASP A 189 3.19 13.20 -11.35
CA ASP A 189 4.35 12.36 -11.68
C ASP A 189 3.99 10.87 -11.63
N TRP A 190 4.67 10.10 -12.46
CA TRP A 190 4.73 8.66 -12.41
C TRP A 190 6.17 8.21 -12.63
N SER A 191 6.75 7.56 -11.65
CA SER A 191 8.11 7.03 -11.74
C SER A 191 8.15 5.52 -11.46
N ASP A 192 8.91 4.78 -12.30
CA ASP A 192 9.13 3.35 -12.15
C ASP A 192 10.27 3.08 -11.17
N HIS A 193 10.00 2.25 -10.17
CA HIS A 193 10.94 1.83 -9.14
C HIS A 193 11.01 0.30 -9.03
N THR A 194 10.84 -0.40 -10.14
CA THR A 194 10.87 -1.87 -10.20
C THR A 194 12.17 -2.48 -9.66
N ASN A 195 13.28 -1.73 -9.69
CA ASN A 195 14.53 -2.14 -9.05
C ASN A 195 14.36 -2.40 -7.54
N LEU A 196 13.50 -1.65 -6.84
CA LEU A 196 13.21 -1.87 -5.41
C LEU A 196 12.46 -3.18 -5.17
N LEU A 197 11.51 -3.52 -6.07
CA LEU A 197 10.83 -4.82 -6.01
C LEU A 197 11.79 -5.97 -6.30
N THR A 198 12.73 -5.78 -7.24
CA THR A 198 13.78 -6.75 -7.51
C THR A 198 14.68 -6.95 -6.28
N GLN A 199 15.07 -5.86 -5.61
CA GLN A 199 15.85 -5.93 -4.38
C GLN A 199 15.10 -6.66 -3.26
N LEU A 200 13.78 -6.39 -3.10
CA LEU A 200 12.96 -7.14 -2.15
C LEU A 200 12.95 -8.63 -2.46
N THR A 201 12.83 -9.02 -3.75
CA THR A 201 12.88 -10.42 -4.15
C THR A 201 14.21 -11.08 -3.73
N VAL A 202 15.33 -10.38 -3.89
CA VAL A 202 16.64 -10.86 -3.42
C VAL A 202 16.66 -10.99 -1.90
N ASN A 203 16.16 -10.01 -1.17
CA ASN A 203 16.11 -10.05 0.29
C ASN A 203 15.23 -11.23 0.80
N LEU A 204 14.10 -11.50 0.14
CA LEU A 204 13.23 -12.64 0.45
C LEU A 204 13.95 -13.98 0.21
N ILE A 205 14.71 -14.09 -0.88
CA ILE A 205 15.53 -15.28 -1.14
C ILE A 205 16.60 -15.45 -0.06
N MET A 206 17.28 -14.37 0.32
CA MET A 206 18.30 -14.42 1.39
C MET A 206 17.70 -14.80 2.75
N ALA A 207 16.53 -14.28 3.09
CA ALA A 207 15.85 -14.57 4.36
C ALA A 207 15.27 -15.99 4.43
N HIS A 208 14.80 -16.53 3.30
CA HIS A 208 14.04 -17.79 3.27
C HIS A 208 14.72 -18.94 2.50
N GLY A 209 15.85 -18.69 1.83
CA GLY A 209 16.59 -19.65 1.01
C GLY A 209 16.09 -19.72 -0.45
N SER A 210 14.79 -19.50 -0.72
CA SER A 210 14.22 -19.40 -2.07
C SER A 210 12.85 -18.74 -2.07
N MET A 211 12.39 -18.25 -3.23
CA MET A 211 11.02 -17.77 -3.40
C MET A 211 9.98 -18.88 -3.17
N THR A 212 10.30 -20.12 -3.51
CA THR A 212 9.42 -21.28 -3.21
C THR A 212 9.21 -21.42 -1.70
N GLN A 213 10.28 -21.35 -0.91
CA GLN A 213 10.19 -21.42 0.55
C GLN A 213 9.44 -20.22 1.16
N PHE A 214 9.63 -19.02 0.62
CA PHE A 214 8.84 -17.85 1.01
C PHE A 214 7.35 -18.09 0.79
N TRP A 215 6.94 -18.54 -0.41
CA TRP A 215 5.53 -18.81 -0.71
C TRP A 215 4.94 -19.95 0.12
N LEU A 216 5.70 -20.99 0.41
CA LEU A 216 5.25 -22.08 1.30
C LEU A 216 5.00 -21.56 2.74
N LYS A 217 5.90 -20.73 3.27
CA LYS A 217 5.73 -20.15 4.60
C LYS A 217 4.57 -19.15 4.65
N SER A 218 4.42 -18.30 3.64
CA SER A 218 3.27 -17.38 3.56
C SER A 218 1.94 -18.12 3.39
N SER A 219 1.90 -19.23 2.65
CA SER A 219 0.70 -20.05 2.47
C SER A 219 0.26 -20.76 3.76
N SER A 220 1.18 -21.06 4.67
CA SER A 220 0.83 -21.61 5.99
C SER A 220 0.05 -20.60 6.85
N CYS A 221 0.16 -19.33 6.52
CA CYS A 221 -0.56 -18.25 7.19
C CYS A 221 -1.93 -17.97 6.57
N SER A 222 -2.10 -18.12 5.23
CA SER A 222 -3.25 -17.55 4.51
C SER A 222 -3.98 -18.51 3.54
N GLY A 223 -3.53 -19.75 3.40
CA GLY A 223 -4.15 -20.74 2.47
C GLY A 223 -3.15 -21.28 1.43
N SER A 224 -3.41 -22.49 0.90
CA SER A 224 -2.44 -23.17 0.04
C SER A 224 -2.41 -22.56 -1.37
N VAL A 225 -1.34 -21.87 -1.71
CA VAL A 225 -1.01 -21.47 -3.07
C VAL A 225 0.13 -22.37 -3.57
N ASP A 226 0.01 -22.89 -4.79
CA ASP A 226 1.13 -23.58 -5.43
C ASP A 226 2.23 -22.54 -5.73
N PRO A 227 3.44 -22.66 -5.11
CA PRO A 227 4.51 -21.70 -5.30
C PRO A 227 5.03 -21.63 -6.74
N ILE A 228 4.93 -22.72 -7.52
CA ILE A 228 5.39 -22.78 -8.90
C ILE A 228 4.42 -21.99 -9.78
N LEU A 229 3.12 -22.20 -9.60
CA LEU A 229 2.08 -21.46 -10.32
C LEU A 229 2.12 -19.97 -9.97
N ALA A 230 2.31 -19.64 -8.69
CA ALA A 230 2.45 -18.25 -8.26
C ALA A 230 3.62 -17.53 -8.94
N GLN A 231 4.80 -18.14 -8.92
CA GLN A 231 6.00 -17.58 -9.56
C GLN A 231 5.84 -17.45 -11.07
N ALA A 232 5.22 -18.43 -11.74
CA ALA A 232 4.95 -18.39 -13.17
C ALA A 232 4.01 -17.24 -13.54
N ALA A 233 2.90 -17.06 -12.80
CA ALA A 233 1.94 -15.98 -13.02
C ALA A 233 2.56 -14.58 -12.76
N ILE A 234 3.34 -14.43 -11.67
CA ILE A 234 4.07 -13.20 -11.36
C ILE A 234 5.05 -12.84 -12.49
N LYS A 235 5.79 -13.82 -12.98
CA LYS A 235 6.72 -13.65 -14.11
C LYS A 235 5.98 -13.25 -15.40
N GLN A 236 4.84 -13.86 -15.67
CA GLN A 236 4.01 -13.55 -16.84
C GLN A 236 3.44 -12.12 -16.77
N ALA A 237 2.92 -11.71 -15.61
CA ALA A 237 2.40 -10.35 -15.38
C ALA A 237 3.50 -9.27 -15.40
N LYS A 238 4.77 -9.67 -15.30
CA LYS A 238 5.95 -8.76 -15.26
C LYS A 238 5.75 -7.67 -14.21
N MET A 239 5.53 -8.07 -12.96
CA MET A 239 5.26 -7.12 -11.88
C MET A 239 6.32 -6.02 -11.81
N GLY A 240 5.88 -4.80 -11.65
CA GLY A 240 6.67 -3.61 -11.39
C GLY A 240 6.28 -2.95 -10.07
N TYR A 241 7.05 -1.94 -9.69
CA TYR A 241 6.80 -1.09 -8.53
C TYR A 241 6.92 0.37 -8.94
N PHE A 242 6.04 1.22 -8.46
CA PHE A 242 5.98 2.62 -8.90
C PHE A 242 5.77 3.57 -7.73
N GLN A 243 6.13 4.83 -7.96
CA GLN A 243 5.59 5.97 -7.23
C GLN A 243 4.71 6.79 -8.17
N LEU A 244 3.54 7.18 -7.72
CA LEU A 244 2.65 8.12 -8.37
C LEU A 244 2.37 9.28 -7.40
N ILE A 245 2.46 10.49 -7.93
CA ILE A 245 2.10 11.72 -7.22
C ILE A 245 0.96 12.37 -7.98
N ALA A 246 -0.13 12.66 -7.29
CA ALA A 246 -1.29 13.31 -7.84
C ALA A 246 -1.79 14.45 -6.93
N LYS A 247 -2.61 15.33 -7.48
CA LYS A 247 -3.31 16.37 -6.75
C LYS A 247 -4.83 16.23 -6.91
N LYS A 248 -5.57 16.49 -5.84
CA LYS A 248 -7.00 16.73 -5.93
C LYS A 248 -7.24 17.99 -6.78
N ASN A 249 -8.07 17.88 -7.82
CA ASN A 249 -8.45 19.02 -8.63
C ASN A 249 -9.10 20.11 -7.79
N ILE A 250 -8.76 21.36 -8.08
CA ILE A 250 -9.46 22.52 -7.54
C ILE A 250 -10.70 22.69 -8.41
N SER A 251 -11.89 22.35 -7.88
CA SER A 251 -13.14 22.68 -8.58
C SER A 251 -13.20 24.18 -8.71
N CYS A 252 -13.15 24.72 -9.93
CA CYS A 252 -13.58 26.09 -10.19
C CYS A 252 -15.09 26.12 -9.91
N SER A 253 -15.47 26.62 -8.73
CA SER A 253 -16.87 26.98 -8.41
C SER A 253 -17.31 28.20 -9.20
#